data_d201ce2ad7e392bcbd636dcbebd97127
#
_entry.id   d201ce2ad7e392bcbd636dcbebd97127
#
_cell.length_a   1.000
_cell.length_b   1.000
_cell.length_c   1.000
_cell.angle_alpha   90.00
_cell.angle_beta   90.00
_cell.angle_gamma   90.00
#
_symmetry.space_group_name_H-M   'P 1'
#
loop_
_entity.id
_entity.type
_entity.pdbx_description
1 polymer ?
#
loop_
_entity_poly.entity_id
_entity_poly.type
_entity_poly.pdbx_seq_one_letter_code
_entity_poly.pdbx_strand_id
1 'polypeptide(L)'
;MFYRYTRWDGSQTIEPLDPEQLLDLLGRDLLEDGDLRRALERLLMRGANRNHGQRTPGMRDLLERLRQRREEQLSRYNLGSMMDDIADRLQEIIDQEQRGIDRVREQGNDPSADDSMRRMAQQMAQRKQELMDQMPGDAPGQLRELMDYEFLDQEARENFQELVNELRQQMLGDQFKMMQQNLESLTKEDLGPMREMMKALNHLLAKHVRGGATDQDFREFMAEFGHFFPPGINNIEELIDYLEQQAAQMASLLQSMPEDMRREMMETMAALLQDDDLQDDIMQMADLVEQITGRPLGRRFNFSGDEPLDVERAAQIMRDLNSADELERQLRDAIRNLDFDSIDEDLAKRLLGNDVRDILNEMRHVTDLLEEAGLAKRVGRDMQLTPRGIRVLGERTLRDLFAELRQDRMGQHDQPSRGSSAEQVTETKPWEFGDPFLLDISKSVSNAVFRNGPGIPVEIEPKDLEVHRREALIQSSTVIAVDMSRSMFTNGAFFEAKRVAFALNTLIKTRFPRDFLELVVFS
;
A
#
# COMPACT_ATOMS: atom_id res chain seq x y z
N MET A 1 -17.44 36.90 15.33
CA MET A 1 -16.31 36.01 15.46
C MET A 1 -15.36 36.25 14.30
N PHE A 2 -14.13 36.74 14.53
CA PHE A 2 -13.17 36.99 13.45
C PHE A 2 -12.37 35.70 13.23
N TYR A 3 -12.49 35.09 12.06
CA TYR A 3 -11.68 33.93 11.67
C TYR A 3 -10.31 34.45 11.22
N ARG A 4 -9.23 33.97 11.90
CA ARG A 4 -7.85 34.24 11.50
C ARG A 4 -7.38 33.04 10.71
N TYR A 5 -7.18 33.20 9.42
CA TYR A 5 -6.56 32.16 8.59
C TYR A 5 -5.04 32.24 8.78
N THR A 6 -4.45 31.19 9.32
CA THR A 6 -2.99 31.01 9.36
C THR A 6 -2.59 29.97 8.30
N ARG A 7 -1.44 30.20 7.66
CA ARG A 7 -0.89 29.22 6.74
C ARG A 7 -0.47 27.98 7.55
N TRP A 8 -0.76 26.78 7.03
CA TRP A 8 -0.33 25.53 7.64
C TRP A 8 1.21 25.49 7.73
N ASP A 9 1.76 25.36 8.92
CA ASP A 9 3.20 25.30 9.21
C ASP A 9 3.63 23.97 9.87
N GLY A 10 2.73 23.02 9.99
CA GLY A 10 2.97 21.72 10.63
C GLY A 10 2.89 21.69 12.15
N SER A 11 2.71 22.85 12.80
CA SER A 11 2.59 22.94 14.27
C SER A 11 1.15 22.85 14.78
N GLN A 12 0.17 22.85 13.88
CA GLN A 12 -1.25 22.82 14.23
C GLN A 12 -1.65 21.39 14.54
N THR A 13 -2.09 21.15 15.77
CA THR A 13 -2.68 19.88 16.17
C THR A 13 -4.02 19.68 15.45
N ILE A 14 -4.10 18.64 14.64
CA ILE A 14 -5.37 18.21 14.05
C ILE A 14 -6.17 17.56 15.19
N GLU A 15 -7.36 18.10 15.52
CA GLU A 15 -8.24 17.44 16.47
C GLU A 15 -8.50 16.00 16.02
N PRO A 16 -8.32 15.00 16.89
CA PRO A 16 -8.58 13.60 16.54
C PRO A 16 -10.03 13.44 16.09
N LEU A 17 -10.26 12.56 15.12
CA LEU A 17 -11.60 12.21 14.66
C LEU A 17 -12.38 11.63 15.84
N ASP A 18 -13.55 12.20 16.13
CA ASP A 18 -14.49 11.60 17.05
C ASP A 18 -15.05 10.30 16.44
N PRO A 19 -15.07 9.16 17.17
CA PRO A 19 -15.62 7.90 16.68
C PRO A 19 -17.03 8.02 16.11
N GLU A 20 -17.83 8.91 16.67
CA GLU A 20 -19.18 9.16 16.19
C GLU A 20 -19.19 9.90 14.86
N GLN A 21 -18.33 10.89 14.65
CA GLN A 21 -18.16 11.57 13.37
C GLN A 21 -17.65 10.62 12.28
N LEU A 22 -16.81 9.67 12.66
CA LEU A 22 -16.34 8.63 11.76
C LEU A 22 -17.48 7.73 11.27
N LEU A 23 -18.41 7.36 12.17
CA LEU A 23 -19.62 6.64 11.76
C LEU A 23 -20.53 7.46 10.84
N ASP A 24 -20.57 8.79 10.96
CA ASP A 24 -21.30 9.65 10.03
C ASP A 24 -20.71 9.60 8.63
N LEU A 25 -19.37 9.67 8.53
CA LEU A 25 -18.68 9.57 7.24
C LEU A 25 -18.89 8.21 6.57
N LEU A 26 -18.97 7.15 7.38
CA LEU A 26 -19.23 5.79 6.92
C LEU A 26 -20.71 5.51 6.69
N GLY A 27 -21.60 6.30 7.31
CA GLY A 27 -23.03 6.00 7.42
C GLY A 27 -23.71 5.79 6.07
N ARG A 28 -23.39 6.62 5.09
CA ARG A 28 -23.96 6.51 3.74
C ARG A 28 -23.52 5.21 3.05
N ASP A 29 -22.22 4.94 3.04
CA ASP A 29 -21.65 3.74 2.42
C ASP A 29 -22.13 2.46 3.15
N LEU A 30 -22.28 2.52 4.49
CA LEU A 30 -22.80 1.41 5.29
C LEU A 30 -24.27 1.11 4.98
N LEU A 31 -25.09 2.13 4.78
CA LEU A 31 -26.50 1.95 4.44
C LEU A 31 -26.68 1.44 3.02
N GLU A 32 -25.79 1.83 2.10
CA GLU A 32 -25.80 1.35 0.72
C GLU A 32 -25.41 -0.14 0.64
N ASP A 33 -24.25 -0.51 1.17
CA ASP A 33 -23.67 -1.85 0.98
C ASP A 33 -23.96 -2.82 2.14
N GLY A 34 -24.18 -2.29 3.35
CA GLY A 34 -24.36 -3.11 4.55
C GLY A 34 -23.07 -3.74 5.07
N ASP A 35 -21.90 -3.37 4.51
CA ASP A 35 -20.59 -3.94 4.81
C ASP A 35 -19.64 -2.84 5.33
N LEU A 36 -19.28 -2.93 6.62
CA LEU A 36 -18.40 -1.97 7.27
C LEU A 36 -17.00 -1.97 6.65
N ARG A 37 -16.49 -3.13 6.28
CA ARG A 37 -15.17 -3.24 5.66
C ARG A 37 -15.10 -2.45 4.35
N ARG A 38 -16.09 -2.63 3.47
CA ARG A 38 -16.15 -1.88 2.20
C ARG A 38 -16.34 -0.39 2.42
N ALA A 39 -17.12 0.01 3.41
CA ALA A 39 -17.29 1.41 3.76
C ALA A 39 -15.96 2.02 4.26
N LEU A 40 -15.22 1.31 5.10
CA LEU A 40 -13.88 1.70 5.56
C LEU A 40 -12.87 1.76 4.41
N GLU A 41 -12.81 0.75 3.56
CA GLU A 41 -11.94 0.74 2.38
C GLU A 41 -12.19 1.98 1.51
N ARG A 42 -13.44 2.36 1.26
CA ARG A 42 -13.79 3.57 0.51
C ARG A 42 -13.37 4.85 1.22
N LEU A 43 -13.61 4.93 2.53
CA LEU A 43 -13.23 6.10 3.32
C LEU A 43 -11.71 6.28 3.30
N LEU A 44 -10.95 5.22 3.57
CA LEU A 44 -9.49 5.23 3.58
C LEU A 44 -8.90 5.52 2.19
N MET A 45 -9.56 5.03 1.12
CA MET A 45 -9.16 5.35 -0.26
C MET A 45 -9.39 6.82 -0.61
N ARG A 46 -10.54 7.39 -0.25
CA ARG A 46 -10.91 8.78 -0.59
C ARG A 46 -10.29 9.81 0.34
N GLY A 47 -9.96 9.40 1.57
CA GLY A 47 -9.68 10.30 2.68
C GLY A 47 -10.95 10.90 3.29
N ALA A 48 -10.83 11.50 4.46
CA ALA A 48 -11.94 12.10 5.20
C ALA A 48 -12.07 13.60 4.93
N ASN A 49 -13.29 14.06 4.67
CA ASN A 49 -13.59 15.48 4.55
C ASN A 49 -14.12 15.97 5.90
N ARG A 50 -13.37 16.81 6.61
CA ARG A 50 -13.73 17.31 7.94
C ARG A 50 -14.62 18.55 7.85
N ASN A 51 -15.47 18.73 8.85
CA ASN A 51 -16.47 19.82 8.92
C ASN A 51 -15.93 21.25 8.81
N HIS A 52 -14.64 21.47 8.66
CA HIS A 52 -14.02 22.80 8.54
C HIS A 52 -13.25 22.99 7.23
N GLY A 53 -13.56 22.19 6.19
CA GLY A 53 -12.91 22.31 4.87
C GLY A 53 -11.49 21.73 4.82
N GLN A 54 -11.03 21.08 5.89
CA GLN A 54 -9.77 20.33 5.89
C GLN A 54 -10.04 18.92 5.38
N ARG A 55 -9.40 18.56 4.27
CA ARG A 55 -9.42 17.19 3.73
C ARG A 55 -8.20 16.45 4.25
N THR A 56 -8.42 15.33 4.93
CA THR A 56 -7.37 14.37 5.20
C THR A 56 -7.05 13.61 3.92
N PRO A 57 -5.78 13.57 3.49
CA PRO A 57 -5.40 12.79 2.32
C PRO A 57 -5.77 11.32 2.50
N GLY A 58 -6.26 10.70 1.43
CA GLY A 58 -6.53 9.26 1.39
C GLY A 58 -5.41 8.49 0.71
N MET A 59 -5.53 7.17 0.71
CA MET A 59 -4.59 6.29 0.01
C MET A 59 -4.50 6.58 -1.49
N ARG A 60 -5.60 7.04 -2.09
CA ARG A 60 -5.62 7.47 -3.49
C ARG A 60 -4.64 8.63 -3.74
N ASP A 61 -4.53 9.56 -2.81
CA ASP A 61 -3.62 10.69 -2.95
C ASP A 61 -2.14 10.22 -2.88
N LEU A 62 -1.84 9.22 -2.03
CA LEU A 62 -0.51 8.60 -1.95
C LEU A 62 -0.16 7.84 -3.23
N LEU A 63 -1.09 7.04 -3.75
CA LEU A 63 -0.92 6.30 -5.01
C LEU A 63 -0.74 7.25 -6.21
N GLU A 64 -1.44 8.38 -6.22
CA GLU A 64 -1.30 9.39 -7.27
C GLU A 64 0.06 10.08 -7.22
N ARG A 65 0.56 10.42 -6.02
CA ARG A 65 1.93 10.97 -5.84
C ARG A 65 3.00 9.99 -6.33
N LEU A 66 2.85 8.68 -6.05
CA LEU A 66 3.76 7.66 -6.56
C LEU A 66 3.75 7.60 -8.09
N ARG A 67 2.57 7.65 -8.70
CA ARG A 67 2.43 7.66 -10.15
C ARG A 67 3.05 8.89 -10.79
N GLN A 68 2.78 10.07 -10.24
CA GLN A 68 3.37 11.32 -10.73
C GLN A 68 4.90 11.27 -10.68
N ARG A 69 5.46 10.84 -9.54
CA ARG A 69 6.92 10.71 -9.40
C ARG A 69 7.52 9.73 -10.40
N ARG A 70 6.86 8.58 -10.62
CA ARG A 70 7.28 7.62 -11.63
C ARG A 70 7.21 8.20 -13.05
N GLU A 71 6.13 8.88 -13.38
CA GLU A 71 5.93 9.51 -14.69
C GLU A 71 6.95 10.63 -14.95
N GLU A 72 7.27 11.44 -13.92
CA GLU A 72 8.34 12.45 -14.00
C GLU A 72 9.70 11.83 -14.34
N GLN A 73 10.06 10.72 -13.73
CA GLN A 73 11.32 10.02 -14.04
C GLN A 73 11.31 9.44 -15.46
N LEU A 74 10.21 8.78 -15.86
CA LEU A 74 10.09 8.15 -17.18
C LEU A 74 10.03 9.17 -18.34
N SER A 75 9.44 10.34 -18.11
CA SER A 75 9.33 11.40 -19.10
C SER A 75 10.58 12.29 -19.19
N ARG A 76 11.48 12.18 -18.25
CA ARG A 76 12.69 13.00 -18.19
C ARG A 76 13.86 12.37 -18.91
N TYR A 77 14.08 11.07 -18.76
CA TYR A 77 15.30 10.38 -19.14
C TYR A 77 15.17 9.52 -20.39
N ASN A 78 16.32 9.35 -21.09
CA ASN A 78 16.48 8.50 -22.27
C ASN A 78 17.50 7.39 -21.97
N LEU A 79 17.06 6.13 -22.04
CA LEU A 79 17.97 4.98 -21.88
C LEU A 79 18.94 4.82 -23.07
N GLY A 80 18.60 5.35 -24.24
CA GLY A 80 19.41 5.23 -25.46
C GLY A 80 20.82 5.80 -25.32
N SER A 81 20.96 6.87 -24.56
CA SER A 81 22.23 7.56 -24.32
C SER A 81 23.23 6.78 -23.46
N MET A 82 22.81 5.72 -22.77
CA MET A 82 23.67 4.97 -21.88
C MET A 82 24.76 4.19 -22.65
N MET A 83 24.40 3.56 -23.75
CA MET A 83 25.37 2.87 -24.60
C MET A 83 26.23 3.86 -25.38
N ASP A 84 25.67 5.00 -25.76
CA ASP A 84 26.42 6.08 -26.40
C ASP A 84 27.51 6.63 -25.47
N ASP A 85 27.23 6.80 -24.16
CA ASP A 85 28.22 7.25 -23.17
C ASP A 85 29.40 6.26 -23.03
N ILE A 86 29.10 4.95 -22.99
CA ILE A 86 30.15 3.91 -22.97
C ILE A 86 31.01 3.98 -24.25
N ALA A 87 30.37 4.11 -25.42
CA ALA A 87 31.07 4.20 -26.69
C ALA A 87 31.95 5.45 -26.78
N ASP A 88 31.45 6.60 -26.35
CA ASP A 88 32.21 7.86 -26.34
C ASP A 88 33.45 7.77 -25.44
N ARG A 89 33.31 7.21 -24.22
CA ARG A 89 34.43 7.01 -23.29
C ARG A 89 35.47 6.04 -23.83
N LEU A 90 35.05 4.94 -24.46
CA LEU A 90 35.96 4.01 -25.13
C LEU A 90 36.69 4.70 -26.28
N GLN A 91 36.01 5.54 -27.04
CA GLN A 91 36.64 6.29 -28.14
C GLN A 91 37.67 7.30 -27.62
N GLU A 92 37.42 7.99 -26.52
CA GLU A 92 38.39 8.87 -25.88
C GLU A 92 39.67 8.12 -25.44
N ILE A 93 39.51 6.91 -24.88
CA ILE A 93 40.61 6.05 -24.47
C ILE A 93 41.43 5.59 -25.69
N ILE A 94 40.76 5.19 -26.78
CA ILE A 94 41.41 4.82 -28.04
C ILE A 94 42.21 6.01 -28.62
N ASP A 95 41.62 7.22 -28.60
CA ASP A 95 42.28 8.43 -29.08
C ASP A 95 43.49 8.83 -28.20
N GLN A 96 43.45 8.54 -26.87
CA GLN A 96 44.57 8.73 -25.97
C GLN A 96 45.73 7.75 -26.28
N GLU A 97 45.39 6.47 -26.48
CA GLU A 97 46.36 5.44 -26.87
C GLU A 97 46.98 5.74 -28.23
N GLN A 98 46.18 6.21 -29.18
CA GLN A 98 46.67 6.62 -30.50
C GLN A 98 47.76 7.72 -30.40
N ARG A 99 47.52 8.72 -29.51
CA ARG A 99 48.52 9.75 -29.18
C ARG A 99 49.76 9.17 -28.52
N GLY A 100 49.60 8.11 -27.72
CA GLY A 100 50.72 7.36 -27.13
C GLY A 100 51.57 6.67 -28.18
N ILE A 101 50.92 5.99 -29.15
CA ILE A 101 51.59 5.34 -30.29
C ILE A 101 52.37 6.35 -31.10
N ASP A 102 51.77 7.52 -31.39
CA ASP A 102 52.46 8.58 -32.18
C ASP A 102 53.67 9.14 -31.45
N ARG A 103 53.62 9.32 -30.11
CA ARG A 103 54.78 9.71 -29.29
C ARG A 103 55.92 8.68 -29.38
N VAL A 104 55.63 7.39 -29.30
CA VAL A 104 56.62 6.32 -29.47
C VAL A 104 57.19 6.30 -30.87
N ARG A 105 56.38 6.57 -31.91
CA ARG A 105 56.79 6.69 -33.30
C ARG A 105 57.75 7.87 -33.51
N GLU A 106 57.48 9.02 -32.87
CA GLU A 106 58.33 10.21 -32.93
C GLU A 106 59.70 9.94 -32.25
N GLN A 107 59.73 9.25 -31.10
CA GLN A 107 60.95 8.81 -30.42
C GLN A 107 61.75 7.85 -31.31
N GLY A 108 61.10 6.96 -32.05
CA GLY A 108 61.74 6.09 -33.04
C GLY A 108 62.31 6.83 -34.25
N ASN A 109 61.96 8.09 -34.49
CA ASN A 109 62.51 8.94 -35.54
C ASN A 109 63.61 9.91 -35.03
N ASP A 110 63.91 9.93 -33.73
CA ASP A 110 64.96 10.81 -33.16
C ASP A 110 66.36 10.40 -33.63
N PRO A 111 67.08 11.26 -34.36
CA PRO A 111 68.39 10.97 -34.90
C PRO A 111 69.48 10.75 -33.79
N SER A 112 69.20 11.19 -32.57
CA SER A 112 70.15 11.11 -31.43
C SER A 112 70.02 9.78 -30.65
N ALA A 113 69.02 8.98 -30.88
CA ALA A 113 68.77 7.70 -30.22
C ALA A 113 69.63 6.57 -30.87
N ASP A 114 69.92 5.52 -30.10
CA ASP A 114 70.65 4.34 -30.55
C ASP A 114 69.81 3.59 -31.60
N ASP A 115 70.53 3.10 -32.65
CA ASP A 115 69.88 2.44 -33.82
C ASP A 115 69.00 1.24 -33.46
N SER A 116 69.38 0.51 -32.38
CA SER A 116 68.62 -0.60 -31.88
C SER A 116 67.30 -0.15 -31.22
N MET A 117 67.37 0.94 -30.44
CA MET A 117 66.23 1.54 -29.79
C MET A 117 65.21 2.12 -30.80
N ARG A 118 65.71 2.81 -31.86
CA ARG A 118 64.87 3.34 -32.92
C ARG A 118 64.08 2.26 -33.63
N ARG A 119 64.74 1.15 -34.04
CA ARG A 119 64.07 0.01 -34.68
C ARG A 119 63.04 -0.63 -33.79
N MET A 120 63.33 -0.78 -32.48
CA MET A 120 62.42 -1.35 -31.54
C MET A 120 61.18 -0.45 -31.37
N ALA A 121 61.33 0.86 -31.20
CA ALA A 121 60.25 1.82 -31.07
C ALA A 121 59.37 1.87 -32.34
N GLN A 122 59.96 1.85 -33.53
CA GLN A 122 59.24 1.82 -34.79
C GLN A 122 58.44 0.53 -34.94
N GLN A 123 59.04 -0.64 -34.66
CA GLN A 123 58.31 -1.93 -34.72
C GLN A 123 57.17 -2.00 -33.72
N MET A 124 57.39 -1.49 -32.50
CA MET A 124 56.37 -1.46 -31.49
C MET A 124 55.19 -0.55 -31.87
N ALA A 125 55.47 0.68 -32.30
CA ALA A 125 54.45 1.60 -32.77
C ALA A 125 53.68 1.06 -33.98
N GLN A 126 54.36 0.44 -34.96
CA GLN A 126 53.71 -0.14 -36.13
C GLN A 126 52.80 -1.30 -35.73
N ARG A 127 53.23 -2.22 -34.85
CA ARG A 127 52.45 -3.36 -34.42
C ARG A 127 51.21 -2.92 -33.61
N LYS A 128 51.35 -1.91 -32.77
CA LYS A 128 50.24 -1.35 -32.01
C LYS A 128 49.25 -0.60 -32.91
N GLN A 129 49.73 0.10 -33.91
CA GLN A 129 48.89 0.75 -34.90
C GLN A 129 48.05 -0.27 -35.68
N GLU A 130 48.66 -1.38 -36.15
CA GLU A 130 47.91 -2.44 -36.87
C GLU A 130 46.82 -3.05 -35.99
N LEU A 131 46.98 -3.15 -34.67
CA LEU A 131 45.96 -3.60 -33.73
C LEU A 131 44.85 -2.55 -33.57
N MET A 132 45.19 -1.25 -33.50
CA MET A 132 44.20 -0.17 -33.42
C MET A 132 43.34 -0.07 -34.68
N ASP A 133 43.99 -0.26 -35.88
CA ASP A 133 43.30 -0.22 -37.16
C ASP A 133 42.32 -1.40 -37.37
N GLN A 134 42.48 -2.48 -36.60
CA GLN A 134 41.60 -3.67 -36.63
C GLN A 134 40.54 -3.65 -35.53
N MET A 135 40.48 -2.56 -34.73
CA MET A 135 39.54 -2.44 -33.61
C MET A 135 38.10 -2.50 -34.15
N PRO A 136 37.18 -3.29 -33.52
CA PRO A 136 35.78 -3.31 -33.84
C PRO A 136 35.12 -1.93 -33.75
N GLY A 137 34.06 -1.70 -34.55
CA GLY A 137 33.32 -0.43 -34.49
C GLY A 137 32.28 -0.35 -33.38
N ASP A 138 31.99 -1.45 -32.70
CA ASP A 138 30.99 -1.56 -31.66
C ASP A 138 31.65 -1.56 -30.24
N ALA A 139 30.98 -0.94 -29.28
CA ALA A 139 31.51 -0.79 -27.92
C ALA A 139 31.85 -2.14 -27.23
N PRO A 140 31.01 -3.22 -27.33
CA PRO A 140 31.35 -4.53 -26.76
C PRO A 140 32.60 -5.15 -27.37
N GLY A 141 32.78 -5.01 -28.68
CA GLY A 141 33.97 -5.51 -29.39
C GLY A 141 35.21 -4.75 -29.00
N GLN A 142 35.17 -3.41 -28.94
CA GLN A 142 36.25 -2.56 -28.45
C GLN A 142 36.64 -2.91 -27.02
N LEU A 143 35.67 -3.06 -26.13
CA LEU A 143 35.91 -3.44 -24.74
C LEU A 143 36.65 -4.78 -24.64
N ARG A 144 36.23 -5.79 -25.42
CA ARG A 144 36.86 -7.12 -25.46
C ARG A 144 38.32 -7.09 -25.91
N GLU A 145 38.58 -6.37 -27.00
CA GLU A 145 39.95 -6.25 -27.52
C GLU A 145 40.85 -5.45 -26.59
N LEU A 146 40.33 -4.37 -25.98
CA LEU A 146 41.10 -3.54 -25.04
C LEU A 146 41.36 -4.24 -23.70
N MET A 147 40.57 -5.22 -23.30
CA MET A 147 40.82 -6.03 -22.10
C MET A 147 42.10 -6.84 -22.15
N ASP A 148 42.48 -7.34 -23.36
CA ASP A 148 43.71 -8.11 -23.57
C ASP A 148 44.83 -7.23 -24.16
N TYR A 149 44.59 -5.89 -24.33
CA TYR A 149 45.53 -4.97 -24.95
C TYR A 149 46.54 -4.41 -23.96
N GLU A 150 47.84 -4.39 -24.32
CA GLU A 150 48.89 -3.72 -23.55
C GLU A 150 49.03 -2.26 -23.99
N PHE A 151 48.54 -1.33 -23.19
CA PHE A 151 48.61 0.10 -23.48
C PHE A 151 50.01 0.64 -23.44
N LEU A 152 50.34 1.53 -24.38
CA LEU A 152 51.58 2.31 -24.41
C LEU A 152 51.44 3.61 -23.61
N ASP A 153 50.27 4.20 -23.63
CA ASP A 153 49.94 5.38 -22.87
C ASP A 153 49.42 5.01 -21.48
N GLN A 154 50.04 5.55 -20.44
CA GLN A 154 49.69 5.23 -19.07
C GLN A 154 48.31 5.81 -18.68
N GLU A 155 48.00 7.01 -19.17
CA GLU A 155 46.71 7.69 -18.91
C GLU A 155 45.55 6.93 -19.59
N ALA A 156 45.74 6.48 -20.84
CA ALA A 156 44.76 5.63 -21.51
C ALA A 156 44.51 4.32 -20.75
N ARG A 157 45.56 3.70 -20.22
CA ARG A 157 45.48 2.49 -19.38
C ARG A 157 44.68 2.74 -18.11
N GLU A 158 44.99 3.83 -17.39
CA GLU A 158 44.32 4.17 -16.13
C GLU A 158 42.83 4.46 -16.38
N ASN A 159 42.52 5.26 -17.40
CA ASN A 159 41.14 5.57 -17.77
C ASN A 159 40.36 4.33 -18.21
N PHE A 160 41.00 3.41 -18.94
CA PHE A 160 40.35 2.13 -19.31
C PHE A 160 40.07 1.27 -18.07
N GLN A 161 41.01 1.16 -17.15
CA GLN A 161 40.81 0.40 -15.91
C GLN A 161 39.69 1.01 -15.05
N GLU A 162 39.65 2.34 -14.97
CA GLU A 162 38.56 3.05 -14.28
C GLU A 162 37.21 2.77 -14.91
N LEU A 163 37.08 2.87 -16.23
CA LEU A 163 35.85 2.56 -16.96
C LEU A 163 35.41 1.12 -16.73
N VAL A 164 36.30 0.13 -16.85
CA VAL A 164 35.97 -1.28 -16.62
C VAL A 164 35.55 -1.53 -15.17
N ASN A 165 36.21 -0.91 -14.21
CA ASN A 165 35.87 -1.04 -12.79
C ASN A 165 34.48 -0.41 -12.50
N GLU A 166 34.21 0.79 -13.04
CA GLU A 166 32.90 1.41 -12.94
C GLU A 166 31.79 0.53 -13.55
N LEU A 167 31.98 0.07 -14.78
CA LEU A 167 30.99 -0.79 -15.46
C LEU A 167 30.75 -2.09 -14.69
N ARG A 168 31.80 -2.75 -14.20
CA ARG A 168 31.67 -3.94 -13.34
C ARG A 168 30.92 -3.64 -12.05
N GLN A 169 31.25 -2.55 -11.39
CA GLN A 169 30.55 -2.13 -10.17
C GLN A 169 29.07 -1.82 -10.41
N GLN A 170 28.76 -1.13 -11.49
CA GLN A 170 27.39 -0.74 -11.81
C GLN A 170 26.54 -1.92 -12.27
N MET A 171 27.11 -2.84 -13.05
CA MET A 171 26.40 -3.99 -13.62
C MET A 171 26.30 -5.18 -12.66
N LEU A 172 27.29 -5.38 -11.82
CA LEU A 172 27.36 -6.50 -10.87
C LEU A 172 26.93 -6.12 -9.44
N GLY A 173 26.63 -4.83 -9.21
CA GLY A 173 26.13 -4.31 -7.95
C GLY A 173 27.18 -4.20 -6.82
N ASP A 174 26.68 -3.97 -5.59
CA ASP A 174 27.51 -3.74 -4.40
C ASP A 174 28.41 -4.94 -4.02
N GLN A 175 28.13 -6.11 -4.54
CA GLN A 175 28.94 -7.32 -4.37
C GLN A 175 30.36 -7.12 -4.91
N PHE A 176 30.50 -6.39 -6.00
CA PHE A 176 31.77 -6.07 -6.60
C PHE A 176 32.57 -5.01 -5.80
N LYS A 177 31.87 -4.07 -5.15
CA LYS A 177 32.49 -3.03 -4.31
C LYS A 177 33.31 -3.59 -3.15
N MET A 178 32.81 -4.65 -2.50
CA MET A 178 33.49 -5.28 -1.37
C MET A 178 34.73 -6.06 -1.81
N MET A 179 34.74 -6.59 -3.02
CA MET A 179 35.88 -7.30 -3.60
C MET A 179 36.96 -6.33 -4.04
N GLN A 180 36.62 -5.15 -4.53
CA GLN A 180 37.58 -4.13 -5.03
C GLN A 180 38.45 -3.52 -3.92
N GLN A 181 37.97 -3.44 -2.67
CA GLN A 181 38.79 -2.88 -1.56
C GLN A 181 40.06 -3.67 -1.24
N ASN A 182 40.23 -4.88 -1.80
CA ASN A 182 41.37 -5.75 -1.58
C ASN A 182 42.25 -6.03 -2.84
N LEU A 183 41.86 -5.54 -4.03
CA LEU A 183 42.52 -5.94 -5.30
C LEU A 183 42.70 -4.73 -6.24
N GLU A 184 43.93 -4.27 -6.41
CA GLU A 184 44.31 -3.18 -7.35
C GLU A 184 44.35 -3.61 -8.83
N SER A 185 44.14 -4.90 -9.14
CA SER A 185 44.09 -5.40 -10.54
C SER A 185 43.34 -6.72 -10.62
N LEU A 186 42.11 -6.70 -11.11
CA LEU A 186 41.30 -7.92 -11.38
C LEU A 186 41.76 -8.57 -12.69
N THR A 187 42.37 -9.73 -12.60
CA THR A 187 42.65 -10.63 -13.74
C THR A 187 41.63 -11.77 -13.79
N LYS A 188 41.65 -12.59 -14.84
CA LYS A 188 40.76 -13.79 -14.96
C LYS A 188 40.87 -14.73 -13.73
N GLU A 189 41.99 -14.74 -13.04
CA GLU A 189 42.21 -15.55 -11.82
C GLU A 189 41.45 -15.01 -10.61
N ASP A 190 41.07 -13.72 -10.61
CA ASP A 190 40.41 -13.05 -9.50
C ASP A 190 38.89 -13.27 -9.50
N LEU A 191 38.28 -13.74 -10.61
CA LEU A 191 36.87 -14.12 -10.68
C LEU A 191 36.57 -15.49 -10.08
N GLY A 192 37.61 -16.29 -9.77
CA GLY A 192 37.46 -17.62 -9.19
C GLY A 192 36.61 -17.65 -7.90
N PRO A 193 36.90 -16.80 -6.89
CA PRO A 193 36.12 -16.75 -5.66
C PRO A 193 34.63 -16.37 -5.87
N MET A 194 34.37 -15.48 -6.84
CA MET A 194 32.99 -15.08 -7.19
C MET A 194 32.22 -16.23 -7.85
N ARG A 195 32.89 -17.00 -8.71
CA ARG A 195 32.32 -18.18 -9.33
C ARG A 195 32.01 -19.28 -8.31
N GLU A 196 32.92 -19.53 -7.35
CA GLU A 196 32.67 -20.49 -6.27
C GLU A 196 31.48 -20.04 -5.41
N MET A 197 31.40 -18.76 -5.06
CA MET A 197 30.28 -18.19 -4.34
C MET A 197 28.96 -18.38 -5.11
N MET A 198 28.93 -18.05 -6.43
CA MET A 198 27.73 -18.22 -7.25
C MET A 198 27.27 -19.67 -7.33
N LYS A 199 28.19 -20.62 -7.50
CA LYS A 199 27.85 -22.06 -7.49
C LYS A 199 27.28 -22.52 -6.15
N ALA A 200 27.89 -22.07 -5.05
CA ALA A 200 27.40 -22.38 -3.71
C ALA A 200 26.03 -21.77 -3.45
N LEU A 201 25.81 -20.52 -3.92
CA LEU A 201 24.53 -19.83 -3.84
C LEU A 201 23.44 -20.57 -4.63
N ASN A 202 23.70 -20.92 -5.90
CA ASN A 202 22.78 -21.67 -6.72
C ASN A 202 22.43 -23.02 -6.10
N HIS A 203 23.40 -23.68 -5.48
CA HIS A 203 23.15 -24.94 -4.76
C HIS A 203 22.24 -24.72 -3.54
N LEU A 204 22.46 -23.66 -2.74
CA LEU A 204 21.64 -23.30 -1.58
C LEU A 204 20.19 -22.99 -2.01
N LEU A 205 20.01 -22.13 -3.04
CA LEU A 205 18.71 -21.77 -3.58
C LEU A 205 17.97 -22.98 -4.16
N ALA A 206 18.64 -23.81 -4.94
CA ALA A 206 18.05 -25.04 -5.49
C ALA A 206 17.63 -26.03 -4.39
N LYS A 207 18.38 -26.09 -3.28
CA LYS A 207 18.02 -26.89 -2.11
C LYS A 207 16.80 -26.31 -1.40
N HIS A 208 16.69 -24.98 -1.33
CA HIS A 208 15.54 -24.27 -0.77
C HIS A 208 14.26 -24.51 -1.59
N VAL A 209 14.32 -24.41 -2.92
CA VAL A 209 13.20 -24.75 -3.84
C VAL A 209 12.64 -26.13 -3.57
N ARG A 210 13.51 -27.10 -3.27
CA ARG A 210 13.10 -28.50 -2.96
C ARG A 210 12.61 -28.68 -1.53
N GLY A 211 12.56 -27.63 -0.72
CA GLY A 211 12.13 -27.68 0.69
C GLY A 211 13.14 -28.36 1.62
N GLY A 212 14.40 -28.51 1.20
CA GLY A 212 15.45 -29.20 1.96
C GLY A 212 16.53 -28.29 2.57
N ALA A 213 16.46 -26.97 2.36
CA ALA A 213 17.42 -26.05 2.97
C ALA A 213 17.15 -25.89 4.46
N THR A 214 18.22 -25.86 5.27
CA THR A 214 18.17 -25.69 6.71
C THR A 214 18.90 -24.40 7.12
N ASP A 215 18.62 -23.89 8.33
CA ASP A 215 19.37 -22.76 8.90
C ASP A 215 20.87 -23.04 9.04
N GLN A 216 21.24 -24.32 9.08
CA GLN A 216 22.65 -24.72 9.11
C GLN A 216 23.30 -24.51 7.74
N ASP A 217 22.63 -24.88 6.65
CA ASP A 217 23.13 -24.67 5.29
C ASP A 217 23.36 -23.17 5.00
N PHE A 218 22.42 -22.34 5.43
CA PHE A 218 22.53 -20.89 5.33
C PHE A 218 23.73 -20.36 6.13
N ARG A 219 23.92 -20.81 7.39
CA ARG A 219 25.04 -20.38 8.23
C ARG A 219 26.38 -20.83 7.67
N GLU A 220 26.48 -22.04 7.12
CA GLU A 220 27.69 -22.53 6.46
C GLU A 220 28.02 -21.67 5.23
N PHE A 221 27.03 -21.36 4.40
CA PHE A 221 27.19 -20.47 3.25
C PHE A 221 27.65 -19.06 3.68
N MET A 222 27.01 -18.45 4.67
CA MET A 222 27.37 -17.12 5.14
C MET A 222 28.72 -17.09 5.89
N ALA A 223 29.16 -18.18 6.50
CA ALA A 223 30.47 -18.25 7.13
C ALA A 223 31.61 -18.21 6.09
N GLU A 224 31.38 -18.81 4.91
CA GLU A 224 32.36 -18.86 3.83
C GLU A 224 32.26 -17.64 2.91
N PHE A 225 31.05 -17.26 2.50
CA PHE A 225 30.78 -16.25 1.48
C PHE A 225 30.10 -14.97 2.00
N GLY A 226 29.84 -14.86 3.31
CA GLY A 226 29.11 -13.72 3.87
C GLY A 226 29.76 -12.35 3.62
N HIS A 227 31.08 -12.33 3.33
CA HIS A 227 31.79 -11.11 2.97
C HIS A 227 31.40 -10.52 1.60
N PHE A 228 30.69 -11.29 0.75
CA PHE A 228 30.13 -10.81 -0.50
C PHE A 228 28.76 -10.10 -0.32
N PHE A 229 28.17 -10.20 0.86
CA PHE A 229 26.81 -9.69 1.11
C PHE A 229 26.82 -8.54 2.14
N PRO A 230 25.84 -7.63 2.10
CA PRO A 230 25.74 -6.57 3.09
C PRO A 230 25.51 -7.14 4.50
N PRO A 231 25.98 -6.44 5.55
CA PRO A 231 25.69 -6.84 6.92
C PRO A 231 24.20 -6.70 7.22
N GLY A 232 23.65 -7.67 7.94
CA GLY A 232 22.24 -7.64 8.36
C GLY A 232 21.38 -8.76 7.79
N ILE A 233 21.91 -9.60 6.90
CA ILE A 233 21.20 -10.79 6.38
C ILE A 233 21.37 -11.94 7.38
N ASN A 234 20.27 -12.34 8.04
CA ASN A 234 20.32 -13.30 9.15
C ASN A 234 19.67 -14.65 8.82
N ASN A 235 18.93 -14.74 7.73
CA ASN A 235 18.23 -15.95 7.29
C ASN A 235 18.17 -16.04 5.77
N ILE A 236 17.72 -17.19 5.27
CA ILE A 236 17.66 -17.45 3.82
C ILE A 236 16.61 -16.61 3.11
N GLU A 237 15.51 -16.26 3.81
CA GLU A 237 14.45 -15.42 3.28
C GLU A 237 14.96 -13.99 3.02
N GLU A 238 15.68 -13.40 3.97
CA GLU A 238 16.31 -12.08 3.80
C GLU A 238 17.37 -12.08 2.67
N LEU A 239 18.08 -13.19 2.50
CA LEU A 239 19.00 -13.36 1.38
C LEU A 239 18.25 -13.39 0.04
N ILE A 240 17.15 -14.12 -0.03
CA ILE A 240 16.30 -14.21 -1.23
C ILE A 240 15.71 -12.84 -1.56
N ASP A 241 15.19 -12.11 -0.58
CA ASP A 241 14.66 -10.75 -0.77
C ASP A 241 15.73 -9.79 -1.31
N TYR A 242 16.93 -9.86 -0.77
CA TYR A 242 18.08 -9.09 -1.28
C TYR A 242 18.41 -9.43 -2.74
N LEU A 243 18.48 -10.72 -3.07
CA LEU A 243 18.75 -11.20 -4.43
C LEU A 243 17.60 -10.83 -5.39
N GLU A 244 16.34 -10.91 -4.96
CA GLU A 244 15.18 -10.47 -5.74
C GLU A 244 15.32 -8.99 -6.12
N GLN A 245 15.67 -8.14 -5.17
CA GLN A 245 15.86 -6.71 -5.44
C GLN A 245 16.95 -6.44 -6.46
N GLN A 246 18.11 -7.12 -6.34
CA GLN A 246 19.23 -6.96 -7.28
C GLN A 246 18.87 -7.48 -8.68
N ALA A 247 18.32 -8.69 -8.75
CA ALA A 247 17.92 -9.30 -10.00
C ALA A 247 16.78 -8.51 -10.69
N ALA A 248 15.80 -8.02 -9.93
CA ALA A 248 14.72 -7.21 -10.43
C ALA A 248 15.18 -5.88 -11.04
N GLN A 249 16.21 -5.27 -10.45
CA GLN A 249 16.81 -4.04 -10.97
C GLN A 249 17.41 -4.27 -12.37
N MET A 250 18.26 -5.28 -12.51
CA MET A 250 18.91 -5.61 -13.78
C MET A 250 17.88 -6.10 -14.83
N ALA A 251 16.96 -6.97 -14.43
CA ALA A 251 15.90 -7.44 -15.32
C ALA A 251 15.00 -6.29 -15.82
N SER A 252 14.67 -5.33 -14.93
CA SER A 252 13.88 -4.14 -15.34
C SER A 252 14.64 -3.25 -16.32
N LEU A 253 15.93 -3.07 -16.11
CA LEU A 253 16.80 -2.33 -17.03
C LEU A 253 16.79 -2.99 -18.41
N LEU A 254 17.12 -4.26 -18.48
CA LEU A 254 17.15 -5.01 -19.75
C LEU A 254 15.79 -5.08 -20.46
N GLN A 255 14.69 -5.26 -19.73
CA GLN A 255 13.34 -5.28 -20.29
C GLN A 255 12.87 -3.91 -20.79
N SER A 256 13.39 -2.83 -20.22
CA SER A 256 13.04 -1.46 -20.59
C SER A 256 13.81 -0.96 -21.82
N MET A 257 14.91 -1.64 -22.17
CA MET A 257 15.71 -1.30 -23.35
C MET A 257 15.07 -1.76 -24.65
N PRO A 258 15.29 -1.05 -25.78
CA PRO A 258 15.07 -1.59 -27.12
C PRO A 258 15.85 -2.89 -27.34
N GLU A 259 15.39 -3.72 -28.28
CA GLU A 259 15.97 -5.06 -28.48
C GLU A 259 17.45 -5.02 -28.91
N ASP A 260 17.81 -4.07 -29.76
CA ASP A 260 19.19 -3.89 -30.24
C ASP A 260 20.11 -3.51 -29.08
N MET A 261 19.71 -2.54 -28.26
CA MET A 261 20.46 -2.07 -27.10
C MET A 261 20.58 -3.15 -26.01
N ARG A 262 19.51 -3.91 -25.76
CA ARG A 262 19.54 -5.04 -24.81
C ARG A 262 20.59 -6.07 -25.25
N ARG A 263 20.68 -6.37 -26.54
CA ARG A 263 21.69 -7.28 -27.08
C ARG A 263 23.10 -6.73 -26.84
N GLU A 264 23.33 -5.46 -27.18
CA GLU A 264 24.61 -4.78 -26.98
C GLU A 264 25.03 -4.73 -25.50
N MET A 265 24.08 -4.45 -24.58
CA MET A 265 24.31 -4.50 -23.15
C MET A 265 24.67 -5.91 -22.66
N MET A 266 23.98 -6.94 -23.16
CA MET A 266 24.31 -8.34 -22.81
C MET A 266 25.69 -8.75 -23.35
N GLU A 267 26.08 -8.31 -24.56
CA GLU A 267 27.41 -8.54 -25.11
C GLU A 267 28.50 -7.78 -24.32
N THR A 268 28.18 -6.56 -23.86
CA THR A 268 29.08 -5.79 -22.97
C THR A 268 29.29 -6.50 -21.62
N MET A 269 28.21 -7.02 -21.01
CA MET A 269 28.32 -7.84 -19.79
C MET A 269 29.17 -9.09 -20.03
N ALA A 270 28.98 -9.78 -21.15
CA ALA A 270 29.79 -10.94 -21.52
C ALA A 270 31.28 -10.59 -21.66
N ALA A 271 31.57 -9.46 -22.32
CA ALA A 271 32.94 -8.96 -22.47
C ALA A 271 33.59 -8.62 -21.10
N LEU A 272 32.83 -7.99 -20.19
CA LEU A 272 33.32 -7.63 -18.86
C LEU A 272 33.60 -8.84 -17.96
N LEU A 273 32.75 -9.87 -18.02
CA LEU A 273 32.89 -11.07 -17.22
C LEU A 273 34.00 -12.00 -17.73
N GLN A 274 34.20 -12.07 -19.05
CA GLN A 274 35.14 -12.97 -19.72
C GLN A 274 35.10 -14.45 -19.23
N ASP A 275 33.97 -14.87 -18.67
CA ASP A 275 33.73 -16.19 -18.08
C ASP A 275 32.29 -16.64 -18.40
N ASP A 276 32.16 -17.56 -19.36
CA ASP A 276 30.87 -18.06 -19.81
C ASP A 276 30.15 -18.86 -18.70
N ASP A 277 30.89 -19.58 -17.86
CA ASP A 277 30.33 -20.35 -16.76
C ASP A 277 29.72 -19.42 -15.67
N LEU A 278 30.34 -18.27 -15.39
CA LEU A 278 29.80 -17.29 -14.43
C LEU A 278 28.53 -16.64 -14.95
N GLN A 279 28.44 -16.41 -16.27
CA GLN A 279 27.21 -15.92 -16.91
C GLN A 279 26.05 -16.90 -16.72
N ASP A 280 26.31 -18.19 -16.97
CA ASP A 280 25.31 -19.24 -16.77
C ASP A 280 24.86 -19.35 -15.31
N ASP A 281 25.81 -19.25 -14.37
CA ASP A 281 25.52 -19.26 -12.93
C ASP A 281 24.65 -18.06 -12.50
N ILE A 282 24.88 -16.86 -13.06
CA ILE A 282 24.04 -15.65 -12.80
C ILE A 282 22.62 -15.84 -13.35
N MET A 283 22.49 -16.36 -14.58
CA MET A 283 21.17 -16.64 -15.16
C MET A 283 20.40 -17.69 -14.35
N GLN A 284 21.09 -18.76 -13.93
CA GLN A 284 20.49 -19.79 -13.08
C GLN A 284 20.02 -19.22 -11.73
N MET A 285 20.79 -18.33 -11.12
CA MET A 285 20.40 -17.65 -9.88
C MET A 285 19.11 -16.86 -10.07
N ALA A 286 19.02 -16.09 -11.16
CA ALA A 286 17.81 -15.31 -11.47
C ALA A 286 16.58 -16.21 -11.65
N ASP A 287 16.70 -17.32 -12.39
CA ASP A 287 15.61 -18.31 -12.57
C ASP A 287 15.17 -18.93 -11.24
N LEU A 288 16.11 -19.27 -10.37
CA LEU A 288 15.81 -19.84 -9.05
C LEU A 288 15.10 -18.83 -8.14
N VAL A 289 15.53 -17.57 -8.13
CA VAL A 289 14.87 -16.51 -7.37
C VAL A 289 13.45 -16.29 -7.89
N GLU A 290 13.23 -16.23 -9.20
CA GLU A 290 11.88 -16.13 -9.78
C GLU A 290 11.00 -17.33 -9.40
N GLN A 291 11.56 -18.53 -9.39
CA GLN A 291 10.85 -19.75 -9.00
C GLN A 291 10.46 -19.73 -7.51
N ILE A 292 11.32 -19.23 -6.62
CA ILE A 292 11.07 -19.16 -5.18
C ILE A 292 10.01 -18.10 -4.88
N THR A 293 10.17 -16.91 -5.44
CA THR A 293 9.28 -15.78 -5.16
C THR A 293 7.93 -15.89 -5.87
N GLY A 294 7.86 -16.71 -6.93
CA GLY A 294 6.67 -16.84 -7.79
C GLY A 294 6.32 -15.57 -8.55
N ARG A 295 7.28 -14.64 -8.68
CA ARG A 295 7.09 -13.32 -9.29
C ARG A 295 8.07 -13.16 -10.45
N PRO A 296 7.63 -12.63 -11.60
CA PRO A 296 8.56 -12.32 -12.69
C PRO A 296 9.54 -11.25 -12.23
N LEU A 297 10.82 -11.51 -12.43
CA LEU A 297 11.87 -10.53 -12.15
C LEU A 297 11.81 -9.42 -13.20
N GLY A 298 11.78 -8.19 -12.71
CA GLY A 298 11.81 -7.00 -13.53
C GLY A 298 10.48 -6.60 -14.16
N ARG A 299 10.40 -5.35 -14.55
CA ARG A 299 9.27 -4.75 -15.25
C ARG A 299 9.77 -3.87 -16.38
N ARG A 300 8.98 -3.81 -17.45
CA ARG A 300 9.27 -2.91 -18.55
C ARG A 300 8.78 -1.51 -18.22
N PHE A 301 9.68 -0.55 -18.20
CA PHE A 301 9.41 0.87 -18.10
C PHE A 301 9.64 1.55 -19.44
N ASN A 302 8.72 2.42 -19.85
CA ASN A 302 8.84 3.15 -21.11
C ASN A 302 9.41 4.54 -20.81
N PHE A 303 10.67 4.73 -21.14
CA PHE A 303 11.34 6.03 -21.07
C PHE A 303 11.01 6.81 -22.36
N SER A 304 10.67 8.08 -22.20
CA SER A 304 10.26 8.94 -23.32
C SER A 304 10.89 10.34 -23.29
N GLY A 305 11.84 10.57 -22.38
CA GLY A 305 12.52 11.85 -22.22
C GLY A 305 13.74 11.99 -23.13
N ASP A 306 14.38 13.15 -23.05
CA ASP A 306 15.53 13.52 -23.86
C ASP A 306 16.84 13.65 -23.04
N GLU A 307 16.77 13.67 -21.69
CA GLU A 307 17.99 13.78 -20.89
C GLU A 307 18.82 12.49 -20.96
N PRO A 308 20.13 12.62 -21.26
CA PRO A 308 21.03 11.47 -21.31
C PRO A 308 21.15 10.81 -19.94
N LEU A 309 21.34 9.51 -19.95
CA LEU A 309 21.39 8.67 -18.77
C LEU A 309 22.64 7.79 -18.84
N ASP A 310 23.51 7.92 -17.83
CA ASP A 310 24.64 7.00 -17.63
C ASP A 310 24.17 5.71 -16.93
N VAL A 311 25.03 4.68 -16.91
CA VAL A 311 24.69 3.36 -16.34
C VAL A 311 24.40 3.44 -14.85
N GLU A 312 25.17 4.25 -14.08
CA GLU A 312 24.97 4.40 -12.64
C GLU A 312 23.62 5.02 -12.32
N ARG A 313 23.28 6.07 -13.05
CA ARG A 313 22.02 6.78 -12.88
C ARG A 313 20.83 5.95 -13.36
N ALA A 314 21.01 5.17 -14.45
CA ALA A 314 20.01 4.20 -14.91
C ALA A 314 19.73 3.14 -13.83
N ALA A 315 20.76 2.57 -13.25
CA ALA A 315 20.63 1.61 -12.17
C ALA A 315 19.92 2.21 -10.94
N GLN A 316 20.22 3.46 -10.58
CA GLN A 316 19.56 4.13 -9.47
C GLN A 316 18.07 4.41 -9.76
N ILE A 317 17.74 4.87 -10.97
CA ILE A 317 16.36 5.10 -11.38
C ILE A 317 15.57 3.78 -11.38
N MET A 318 16.17 2.68 -11.86
CA MET A 318 15.54 1.36 -11.80
C MET A 318 15.25 0.91 -10.37
N ARG A 319 16.18 1.15 -9.42
CA ARG A 319 15.93 0.90 -7.99
C ARG A 319 14.74 1.71 -7.48
N ASP A 320 14.68 3.00 -7.79
CA ASP A 320 13.61 3.89 -7.35
C ASP A 320 12.26 3.49 -7.97
N LEU A 321 12.23 3.11 -9.26
CA LEU A 321 11.02 2.64 -9.94
C LEU A 321 10.51 1.31 -9.38
N ASN A 322 11.39 0.35 -9.16
CA ASN A 322 11.03 -0.93 -8.54
C ASN A 322 10.58 -0.75 -7.10
N SER A 323 11.24 0.14 -6.34
CA SER A 323 10.85 0.50 -4.98
C SER A 323 9.47 1.19 -4.94
N ALA A 324 9.16 2.03 -5.92
CA ALA A 324 7.85 2.66 -6.04
C ALA A 324 6.75 1.62 -6.34
N ASP A 325 7.03 0.64 -7.20
CA ASP A 325 6.10 -0.44 -7.51
C ASP A 325 5.86 -1.35 -6.29
N GLU A 326 6.91 -1.62 -5.49
CA GLU A 326 6.79 -2.37 -4.24
C GLU A 326 5.92 -1.62 -3.24
N LEU A 327 6.19 -0.33 -3.02
CA LEU A 327 5.38 0.50 -2.13
C LEU A 327 3.92 0.58 -2.62
N GLU A 328 3.67 0.68 -3.95
CA GLU A 328 2.31 0.66 -4.50
C GLU A 328 1.58 -0.65 -4.15
N ARG A 329 2.27 -1.80 -4.19
CA ARG A 329 1.71 -3.10 -3.77
C ARG A 329 1.37 -3.11 -2.29
N GLN A 330 2.34 -2.72 -1.42
CA GLN A 330 2.14 -2.65 0.03
C GLN A 330 0.95 -1.76 0.41
N LEU A 331 0.84 -0.57 -0.19
CA LEU A 331 -0.27 0.35 0.03
C LEU A 331 -1.63 -0.24 -0.39
N ARG A 332 -1.70 -0.96 -1.52
CA ARG A 332 -2.92 -1.63 -1.98
C ARG A 332 -3.32 -2.80 -1.08
N ASP A 333 -2.34 -3.60 -0.66
CA ASP A 333 -2.57 -4.75 0.20
C ASP A 333 -2.94 -4.31 1.63
N ALA A 334 -2.35 -3.23 2.14
CA ALA A 334 -2.71 -2.64 3.43
C ALA A 334 -4.19 -2.22 3.49
N ILE A 335 -4.71 -1.59 2.44
CA ILE A 335 -6.14 -1.27 2.37
C ILE A 335 -7.00 -2.52 2.29
N ARG A 336 -6.63 -3.47 1.44
CA ARG A 336 -7.38 -4.71 1.26
C ARG A 336 -7.48 -5.50 2.56
N ASN A 337 -6.42 -5.51 3.35
CA ASN A 337 -6.35 -6.26 4.60
C ASN A 337 -6.70 -5.42 5.85
N LEU A 338 -6.86 -4.10 5.70
CA LEU A 338 -6.97 -3.11 6.78
C LEU A 338 -5.79 -3.26 7.78
N ASP A 339 -4.60 -3.54 7.24
CA ASP A 339 -3.36 -3.76 7.98
C ASP A 339 -2.28 -2.80 7.44
N PHE A 340 -2.08 -1.70 8.16
CA PHE A 340 -1.14 -0.66 7.78
C PHE A 340 0.26 -0.85 8.40
N ASP A 341 0.43 -1.86 9.27
CA ASP A 341 1.72 -2.16 9.90
C ASP A 341 2.67 -2.90 8.94
N SER A 342 2.10 -3.49 7.86
CA SER A 342 2.85 -4.16 6.81
C SER A 342 3.54 -3.20 5.82
N ILE A 343 3.32 -1.88 5.94
CA ILE A 343 3.91 -0.87 5.05
C ILE A 343 5.30 -0.50 5.56
N ASP A 344 6.28 -0.53 4.67
CA ASP A 344 7.63 -0.01 4.94
C ASP A 344 7.58 1.53 5.04
N GLU A 345 7.59 2.04 6.28
CA GLU A 345 7.52 3.49 6.56
C GLU A 345 8.75 4.27 6.06
N ASP A 346 9.92 3.66 6.08
CA ASP A 346 11.15 4.31 5.63
C ASP A 346 11.16 4.43 4.11
N LEU A 347 10.71 3.39 3.40
CA LEU A 347 10.50 3.42 1.96
C LEU A 347 9.42 4.46 1.58
N ALA A 348 8.29 4.46 2.27
CA ALA A 348 7.21 5.41 2.05
C ALA A 348 7.68 6.85 2.26
N LYS A 349 8.44 7.12 3.32
CA LYS A 349 9.03 8.43 3.61
C LYS A 349 10.02 8.88 2.53
N ARG A 350 10.87 7.98 2.05
CA ARG A 350 11.85 8.27 1.00
C ARG A 350 11.17 8.64 -0.33
N LEU A 351 10.11 7.93 -0.69
CA LEU A 351 9.44 8.11 -1.97
C LEU A 351 8.35 9.19 -1.95
N LEU A 352 7.62 9.36 -0.86
CA LEU A 352 6.44 10.23 -0.79
C LEU A 352 6.63 11.49 0.07
N GLY A 353 7.70 11.53 0.88
CA GLY A 353 7.99 12.65 1.77
C GLY A 353 7.65 12.39 3.24
N ASN A 354 7.96 13.37 4.11
CA ASN A 354 7.86 13.19 5.56
C ASN A 354 6.41 13.14 6.08
N ASP A 355 5.47 13.73 5.36
CA ASP A 355 4.05 13.81 5.71
C ASP A 355 3.32 12.47 5.58
N VAL A 356 3.90 11.51 4.88
CA VAL A 356 3.31 10.19 4.67
C VAL A 356 3.11 9.42 5.97
N ARG A 357 4.02 9.57 6.92
CA ARG A 357 3.93 8.91 8.21
C ARG A 357 2.71 9.35 9.00
N ASP A 358 2.42 10.66 8.98
CA ASP A 358 1.25 11.20 9.66
C ASP A 358 -0.05 10.69 9.02
N ILE A 359 -0.08 10.60 7.69
CA ILE A 359 -1.22 10.07 6.94
C ILE A 359 -1.45 8.59 7.26
N LEU A 360 -0.40 7.76 7.29
CA LEU A 360 -0.51 6.33 7.62
C LEU A 360 -0.94 6.12 9.08
N ASN A 361 -0.40 6.91 10.02
CA ASN A 361 -0.82 6.87 11.41
C ASN A 361 -2.29 7.26 11.58
N GLU A 362 -2.77 8.25 10.84
CA GLU A 362 -4.18 8.61 10.86
C GLU A 362 -5.07 7.49 10.31
N MET A 363 -4.64 6.79 9.25
CA MET A 363 -5.35 5.62 8.72
C MET A 363 -5.41 4.46 9.72
N ARG A 364 -4.31 4.16 10.42
CA ARG A 364 -4.30 3.18 11.54
C ARG A 364 -5.29 3.58 12.62
N HIS A 365 -5.24 4.84 13.01
CA HIS A 365 -6.08 5.34 14.09
C HIS A 365 -7.59 5.27 13.79
N VAL A 366 -7.98 5.35 12.52
CA VAL A 366 -9.40 5.22 12.09
C VAL A 366 -9.97 3.85 12.48
N THR A 367 -9.24 2.76 12.27
CA THR A 367 -9.70 1.41 12.61
C THR A 367 -9.74 1.20 14.12
N ASP A 368 -8.70 1.64 14.82
CA ASP A 368 -8.56 1.49 16.27
C ASP A 368 -9.63 2.28 17.03
N LEU A 369 -9.92 3.51 16.60
CA LEU A 369 -10.97 4.33 17.19
C LEU A 369 -12.35 3.66 17.19
N LEU A 370 -12.72 2.97 16.12
CA LEU A 370 -14.00 2.26 16.05
C LEU A 370 -14.04 1.05 16.99
N GLU A 371 -12.92 0.35 17.15
CA GLU A 371 -12.79 -0.79 18.07
C GLU A 371 -12.80 -0.31 19.54
N GLU A 372 -12.00 0.68 19.89
CA GLU A 372 -11.92 1.25 21.24
C GLU A 372 -13.25 1.86 21.71
N ALA A 373 -13.96 2.54 20.81
CA ALA A 373 -15.30 3.05 21.09
C ALA A 373 -16.36 1.94 21.21
N GLY A 374 -16.01 0.68 20.91
CA GLY A 374 -16.92 -0.45 20.90
C GLY A 374 -18.02 -0.34 19.83
N LEU A 375 -17.79 0.41 18.75
CA LEU A 375 -18.71 0.60 17.64
C LEU A 375 -18.54 -0.46 16.57
N ALA A 376 -17.31 -0.96 16.41
CA ALA A 376 -16.96 -2.07 15.55
C ALA A 376 -16.15 -3.12 16.33
N LYS A 377 -16.02 -4.32 15.75
CA LYS A 377 -15.17 -5.40 16.23
C LYS A 377 -14.52 -6.11 15.05
N ARG A 378 -13.28 -6.53 15.23
CA ARG A 378 -12.57 -7.37 14.25
C ARG A 378 -12.96 -8.84 14.44
N VAL A 379 -13.36 -9.51 13.38
CA VAL A 379 -13.71 -10.93 13.33
C VAL A 379 -12.85 -11.60 12.24
N GLY A 380 -11.69 -12.13 12.61
CA GLY A 380 -10.69 -12.61 11.65
C GLY A 380 -10.10 -11.45 10.82
N ARG A 381 -10.30 -11.51 9.50
CA ARG A 381 -9.88 -10.43 8.57
C ARG A 381 -10.97 -9.39 8.31
N ASP A 382 -12.18 -9.60 8.85
CA ASP A 382 -13.33 -8.72 8.62
C ASP A 382 -13.57 -7.80 9.82
N MET A 383 -14.14 -6.63 9.55
CA MET A 383 -14.61 -5.68 10.56
C MET A 383 -16.13 -5.58 10.51
N GLN A 384 -16.79 -5.78 11.65
CA GLN A 384 -18.24 -5.81 11.77
C GLN A 384 -18.73 -4.79 12.79
N LEU A 385 -19.88 -4.16 12.51
CA LEU A 385 -20.56 -3.30 13.49
C LEU A 385 -21.02 -4.11 14.70
N THR A 386 -20.80 -3.54 15.87
CA THR A 386 -21.42 -4.05 17.10
C THR A 386 -22.88 -3.61 17.19
N PRO A 387 -23.69 -4.24 18.08
CA PRO A 387 -25.06 -3.76 18.36
C PRO A 387 -25.09 -2.29 18.81
N ARG A 388 -24.03 -1.82 19.50
CA ARG A 388 -23.87 -0.41 19.87
C ARG A 388 -23.65 0.47 18.62
N GLY A 389 -22.76 0.06 17.71
CA GLY A 389 -22.51 0.77 16.45
C GLY A 389 -23.76 0.88 15.58
N ILE A 390 -24.53 -0.22 15.47
CA ILE A 390 -25.81 -0.24 14.74
C ILE A 390 -26.80 0.76 15.35
N ARG A 391 -26.87 0.83 16.69
CA ARG A 391 -27.78 1.77 17.37
C ARG A 391 -27.37 3.22 17.12
N VAL A 392 -26.11 3.55 17.29
CA VAL A 392 -25.59 4.92 17.06
C VAL A 392 -25.83 5.35 15.61
N LEU A 393 -25.55 4.47 14.64
CA LEU A 393 -25.83 4.72 13.22
C LEU A 393 -27.32 4.97 12.98
N GLY A 394 -28.19 4.15 13.59
CA GLY A 394 -29.66 4.30 13.46
C GLY A 394 -30.18 5.61 14.05
N GLU A 395 -29.72 5.99 15.24
CA GLU A 395 -30.11 7.25 15.88
C GLU A 395 -29.68 8.47 15.05
N ARG A 396 -28.52 8.41 14.41
CA ARG A 396 -28.05 9.48 13.52
C ARG A 396 -28.83 9.55 12.22
N THR A 397 -29.04 8.40 11.57
CA THR A 397 -29.87 8.32 10.35
C THR A 397 -31.27 8.89 10.62
N LEU A 398 -31.81 8.58 11.80
CA LEU A 398 -33.10 9.12 12.23
C LEU A 398 -33.05 10.65 12.39
N ARG A 399 -32.00 11.17 13.04
CA ARG A 399 -31.80 12.61 13.26
C ARG A 399 -31.70 13.36 11.93
N ASP A 400 -30.95 12.83 10.96
CA ASP A 400 -30.79 13.41 9.64
C ASP A 400 -32.12 13.46 8.87
N LEU A 401 -32.88 12.36 8.90
CA LEU A 401 -34.20 12.32 8.28
C LEU A 401 -35.18 13.32 8.90
N PHE A 402 -35.17 13.48 10.24
CA PHE A 402 -36.02 14.46 10.90
C PHE A 402 -35.55 15.91 10.69
N ALA A 403 -34.23 16.13 10.46
CA ALA A 403 -33.72 17.46 10.12
C ALA A 403 -34.15 17.89 8.71
N GLU A 404 -34.26 16.95 7.78
CA GLU A 404 -34.74 17.19 6.41
C GLU A 404 -36.28 17.37 6.34
N LEU A 405 -37.00 16.70 7.24
CA LEU A 405 -38.46 16.86 7.33
C LEU A 405 -38.77 18.20 8.01
N ARG A 406 -39.34 19.14 7.28
CA ARG A 406 -39.89 20.38 7.87
C ARG A 406 -40.86 19.97 8.97
N GLN A 407 -40.75 20.62 10.13
CA GLN A 407 -41.63 20.45 11.27
C GLN A 407 -43.08 20.77 10.85
N ASP A 408 -43.80 19.79 10.36
CA ASP A 408 -45.25 19.79 10.40
C ASP A 408 -45.72 19.25 11.75
N ARG A 409 -46.79 19.87 12.28
CA ARG A 409 -47.31 19.64 13.62
C ARG A 409 -47.38 18.15 13.96
N MET A 410 -46.81 17.75 15.13
CA MET A 410 -47.09 16.44 15.73
C MET A 410 -48.62 16.22 15.79
N GLY A 411 -49.11 15.25 15.02
CA GLY A 411 -50.46 14.79 15.14
C GLY A 411 -50.67 14.17 16.53
N GLN A 412 -51.54 14.75 17.34
CA GLN A 412 -52.08 14.08 18.52
C GLN A 412 -53.12 13.08 18.03
N HIS A 413 -52.85 11.79 18.21
CA HIS A 413 -53.86 10.76 18.03
C HIS A 413 -54.54 10.52 19.36
N ASP A 414 -55.69 11.16 19.61
CA ASP A 414 -56.63 10.76 20.63
C ASP A 414 -57.30 9.45 20.18
N GLN A 415 -56.94 8.34 20.81
CA GLN A 415 -57.62 7.06 20.57
C GLN A 415 -58.66 6.77 21.66
N PRO A 416 -59.95 6.69 21.28
CA PRO A 416 -61.00 6.36 22.23
C PRO A 416 -61.19 4.85 22.45
N SER A 417 -60.29 3.96 21.99
CA SER A 417 -60.54 2.51 22.07
C SER A 417 -59.73 1.81 23.17
N ARG A 418 -60.42 0.96 23.92
CA ARG A 418 -59.96 0.20 25.07
C ARG A 418 -59.04 -0.97 24.65
N GLY A 419 -57.78 -1.00 25.12
CA GLY A 419 -56.87 -2.14 24.95
C GLY A 419 -57.18 -3.29 25.92
N SER A 420 -56.79 -4.53 25.55
CA SER A 420 -57.12 -5.75 26.33
C SER A 420 -56.11 -6.15 27.38
N SER A 421 -54.94 -5.55 27.47
CA SER A 421 -53.93 -5.81 28.52
C SER A 421 -53.75 -4.57 29.39
N ALA A 422 -53.97 -4.72 30.71
CA ALA A 422 -53.99 -3.60 31.60
C ALA A 422 -53.13 -3.83 32.83
N GLU A 423 -52.24 -2.89 33.12
CA GLU A 423 -51.65 -2.73 34.46
C GLU A 423 -52.63 -2.00 35.37
N GLN A 424 -52.73 -2.45 36.64
CA GLN A 424 -53.55 -1.76 37.64
C GLN A 424 -52.91 -0.44 38.02
N VAL A 425 -53.59 0.66 37.76
CA VAL A 425 -53.18 1.98 38.24
C VAL A 425 -53.83 2.21 39.63
N THR A 426 -53.11 2.92 40.49
CA THR A 426 -53.58 3.26 41.86
C THR A 426 -54.77 4.21 41.85
N GLU A 427 -55.11 4.82 40.68
CA GLU A 427 -56.26 5.69 40.53
C GLU A 427 -57.57 4.90 40.35
N THR A 428 -58.63 5.34 41.00
CA THR A 428 -59.97 4.75 40.92
C THR A 428 -60.92 5.72 40.24
N LYS A 429 -62.01 5.17 39.68
CA LYS A 429 -63.17 5.92 39.17
C LYS A 429 -64.46 5.30 39.62
N PRO A 430 -65.59 6.07 39.67
CA PRO A 430 -66.88 5.50 39.91
C PRO A 430 -67.19 4.41 38.87
N TRP A 431 -67.82 3.31 39.32
CA TRP A 431 -68.20 2.21 38.43
C TRP A 431 -69.31 2.63 37.51
N GLU A 432 -69.16 2.33 36.23
CA GLU A 432 -70.19 2.52 35.18
C GLU A 432 -70.51 1.17 34.57
N PHE A 433 -71.80 1.05 34.07
CA PHE A 433 -72.24 -0.18 33.43
C PHE A 433 -71.33 -0.54 32.21
N GLY A 434 -70.69 -1.73 32.28
CA GLY A 434 -69.79 -2.20 31.25
C GLY A 434 -68.31 -2.13 31.71
N ASP A 435 -67.97 -1.54 32.86
CA ASP A 435 -66.62 -1.58 33.42
C ASP A 435 -66.30 -2.98 33.97
N PRO A 436 -65.09 -3.47 33.86
CA PRO A 436 -64.67 -4.69 34.51
C PRO A 436 -64.75 -4.53 36.04
N PHE A 437 -65.22 -5.57 36.72
CA PHE A 437 -65.54 -5.56 38.14
C PHE A 437 -64.28 -5.68 39.04
N LEU A 438 -63.34 -4.72 38.90
CA LEU A 438 -62.14 -4.60 39.74
C LEU A 438 -62.39 -3.53 40.81
N LEU A 439 -63.20 -3.90 41.80
CA LEU A 439 -63.60 -2.99 42.86
C LEU A 439 -62.45 -2.62 43.80
N ASP A 440 -62.33 -1.32 44.09
CA ASP A 440 -61.68 -0.84 45.28
C ASP A 440 -62.67 -0.91 46.42
N ILE A 441 -62.60 -2.03 47.18
CA ILE A 441 -63.51 -2.30 48.30
C ILE A 441 -63.42 -1.21 49.36
N SER A 442 -62.22 -0.73 49.64
CA SER A 442 -61.99 0.27 50.71
C SER A 442 -62.67 1.60 50.36
N LYS A 443 -62.51 2.08 49.13
CA LYS A 443 -63.18 3.31 48.68
C LYS A 443 -64.69 3.12 48.52
N SER A 444 -65.15 2.00 47.97
CA SER A 444 -66.57 1.70 47.82
C SER A 444 -67.25 1.67 49.17
N VAL A 445 -66.70 1.03 50.19
CA VAL A 445 -67.21 1.05 51.56
C VAL A 445 -67.21 2.46 52.17
N SER A 446 -66.13 3.21 51.98
CA SER A 446 -66.03 4.59 52.45
C SER A 446 -67.09 5.48 51.83
N ASN A 447 -67.40 5.34 50.53
CA ASN A 447 -68.42 6.08 49.80
C ASN A 447 -69.80 5.75 50.39
N ALA A 448 -70.09 4.46 50.66
CA ALA A 448 -71.36 4.03 51.28
C ALA A 448 -71.53 4.61 52.68
N VAL A 449 -70.44 4.62 53.49
CA VAL A 449 -70.43 5.20 54.85
C VAL A 449 -70.59 6.73 54.78
N PHE A 450 -69.96 7.40 53.82
CA PHE A 450 -70.18 8.85 53.66
C PHE A 450 -71.56 9.19 53.25
N ARG A 451 -72.29 8.33 52.48
CA ARG A 451 -73.65 8.54 52.05
C ARG A 451 -74.70 8.31 53.18
N ASN A 452 -74.54 7.19 53.92
CA ASN A 452 -75.56 6.76 54.89
C ASN A 452 -75.15 6.98 56.39
N GLY A 453 -73.94 7.45 56.64
CA GLY A 453 -73.38 7.51 57.99
C GLY A 453 -72.87 6.15 58.48
N PRO A 454 -72.10 6.14 59.61
CA PRO A 454 -71.54 4.92 60.17
C PRO A 454 -72.65 4.06 60.76
N GLY A 455 -72.84 2.83 60.22
CA GLY A 455 -73.86 1.83 60.68
C GLY A 455 -73.43 0.41 60.33
N ILE A 456 -73.90 -0.59 61.10
CA ILE A 456 -73.72 -2.02 60.77
C ILE A 456 -75.10 -2.66 60.59
N PRO A 457 -75.38 -3.28 59.44
CA PRO A 457 -74.56 -3.50 58.25
C PRO A 457 -74.41 -2.25 57.37
N VAL A 458 -73.26 -2.12 56.65
CA VAL A 458 -73.03 -1.07 55.65
C VAL A 458 -73.81 -1.48 54.36
N GLU A 459 -74.79 -0.69 53.99
CA GLU A 459 -75.53 -0.90 52.72
C GLU A 459 -74.83 -0.20 51.58
N ILE A 460 -74.35 -0.98 50.59
CA ILE A 460 -73.64 -0.48 49.41
C ILE A 460 -74.58 -0.44 48.20
N GLU A 461 -74.69 0.71 47.60
CA GLU A 461 -75.47 0.89 46.35
C GLU A 461 -74.47 0.93 45.11
N PRO A 462 -74.95 0.65 43.89
CA PRO A 462 -74.14 0.70 42.71
C PRO A 462 -73.35 2.02 42.50
N LYS A 463 -73.89 3.14 42.97
CA LYS A 463 -73.29 4.46 42.90
C LYS A 463 -72.10 4.66 43.87
N ASP A 464 -71.95 3.76 44.86
CA ASP A 464 -70.88 3.80 45.85
C ASP A 464 -69.67 3.01 45.33
N LEU A 465 -69.88 2.20 44.30
CA LEU A 465 -68.85 1.33 43.77
C LEU A 465 -67.73 2.12 43.02
N GLU A 466 -66.48 1.90 43.43
CA GLU A 466 -65.33 2.40 42.77
C GLU A 466 -64.50 1.26 42.16
N VAL A 467 -64.01 1.46 40.96
CA VAL A 467 -63.18 0.48 40.23
C VAL A 467 -61.83 1.10 39.94
N HIS A 468 -60.77 0.26 40.00
CA HIS A 468 -59.46 0.68 39.57
C HIS A 468 -59.45 1.02 38.08
N ARG A 469 -58.85 2.16 37.76
CA ARG A 469 -58.56 2.53 36.37
C ARG A 469 -57.54 1.57 35.77
N ARG A 470 -57.74 1.21 34.53
CA ARG A 470 -56.77 0.46 33.75
C ARG A 470 -56.16 1.40 32.71
N GLU A 471 -54.85 1.46 32.71
CA GLU A 471 -54.17 1.99 31.54
C GLU A 471 -54.10 0.90 30.48
N ALA A 472 -54.69 1.17 29.33
CA ALA A 472 -54.57 0.29 28.19
C ALA A 472 -53.15 0.49 27.61
N LEU A 473 -52.27 -0.47 27.82
CA LEU A 473 -51.00 -0.53 27.11
C LEU A 473 -51.32 -0.87 25.64
N ILE A 474 -51.22 0.12 24.80
CA ILE A 474 -51.42 -0.04 23.36
C ILE A 474 -50.10 -0.60 22.80
N GLN A 475 -50.14 -1.77 22.23
CA GLN A 475 -49.09 -2.32 21.40
C GLN A 475 -49.47 -2.14 19.94
N SER A 476 -48.59 -1.59 19.15
CA SER A 476 -48.81 -1.50 17.71
C SER A 476 -47.98 -2.55 16.98
N SER A 477 -48.55 -3.10 15.90
CA SER A 477 -47.81 -3.95 14.97
C SER A 477 -47.64 -3.18 13.67
N THR A 478 -46.40 -2.82 13.39
CA THR A 478 -46.05 -2.06 12.20
C THR A 478 -45.40 -2.99 11.18
N VAL A 479 -45.84 -2.94 9.95
CA VAL A 479 -45.23 -3.65 8.82
C VAL A 479 -44.73 -2.62 7.84
N ILE A 480 -43.42 -2.67 7.57
CA ILE A 480 -42.80 -1.86 6.53
C ILE A 480 -42.67 -2.73 5.28
N ALA A 481 -43.37 -2.38 4.21
CA ALA A 481 -43.29 -3.05 2.93
C ALA A 481 -42.36 -2.25 2.00
N VAL A 482 -41.29 -2.88 1.53
CA VAL A 482 -40.29 -2.26 0.65
C VAL A 482 -40.32 -2.92 -0.71
N ASP A 483 -40.55 -2.11 -1.74
CA ASP A 483 -40.48 -2.54 -3.13
C ASP A 483 -39.00 -2.70 -3.55
N MET A 484 -38.64 -3.89 -4.06
CA MET A 484 -37.34 -4.21 -4.63
C MET A 484 -37.38 -4.32 -6.15
N SER A 485 -38.37 -3.72 -6.81
CA SER A 485 -38.45 -3.72 -8.27
C SER A 485 -37.21 -3.03 -8.91
N ARG A 486 -36.90 -3.42 -10.15
CA ARG A 486 -35.78 -2.88 -10.89
C ARG A 486 -35.79 -1.35 -11.00
N SER A 487 -36.98 -0.75 -11.10
CA SER A 487 -37.14 0.71 -11.15
C SER A 487 -36.66 1.41 -9.88
N MET A 488 -36.84 0.80 -8.70
CA MET A 488 -36.37 1.33 -7.44
C MET A 488 -34.84 1.40 -7.38
N PHE A 489 -34.15 0.40 -7.93
CA PHE A 489 -32.67 0.40 -8.02
C PHE A 489 -32.16 1.42 -9.03
N THR A 490 -32.76 1.48 -10.22
CA THR A 490 -32.31 2.41 -11.28
C THR A 490 -32.46 3.88 -10.91
N ASN A 491 -33.49 4.20 -10.13
CA ASN A 491 -33.76 5.57 -9.69
C ASN A 491 -33.13 5.93 -8.33
N GLY A 492 -32.39 5.00 -7.71
CA GLY A 492 -31.77 5.20 -6.39
C GLY A 492 -32.78 5.19 -5.22
N ALA A 493 -34.07 5.03 -5.48
CA ALA A 493 -35.12 5.09 -4.47
C ALA A 493 -35.06 3.92 -3.47
N PHE A 494 -34.49 2.77 -3.86
CA PHE A 494 -34.29 1.64 -2.96
C PHE A 494 -33.40 1.97 -1.76
N PHE A 495 -32.32 2.73 -1.98
CA PHE A 495 -31.40 3.12 -0.92
C PHE A 495 -32.07 4.06 0.09
N GLU A 496 -32.87 5.01 -0.40
CA GLU A 496 -33.64 5.90 0.48
C GLU A 496 -34.72 5.13 1.26
N ALA A 497 -35.37 4.17 0.64
CA ALA A 497 -36.35 3.30 1.32
C ALA A 497 -35.65 2.46 2.43
N LYS A 498 -34.47 1.89 2.15
CA LYS A 498 -33.66 1.16 3.14
C LYS A 498 -33.25 2.07 4.31
N ARG A 499 -32.85 3.31 4.03
CA ARG A 499 -32.48 4.32 5.03
C ARG A 499 -33.66 4.65 5.94
N VAL A 500 -34.85 4.88 5.37
CA VAL A 500 -36.10 5.12 6.13
C VAL A 500 -36.48 3.92 6.96
N ALA A 501 -36.44 2.71 6.40
CA ALA A 501 -36.79 1.48 7.11
C ALA A 501 -35.83 1.24 8.31
N PHE A 502 -34.55 1.48 8.15
CA PHE A 502 -33.56 1.37 9.20
C PHE A 502 -33.78 2.39 10.33
N ALA A 503 -34.07 3.65 9.98
CA ALA A 503 -34.39 4.70 10.93
C ALA A 503 -35.66 4.39 11.72
N LEU A 504 -36.73 3.94 11.05
CA LEU A 504 -37.98 3.53 11.70
C LEU A 504 -37.79 2.33 12.64
N ASN A 505 -37.00 1.33 12.21
CA ASN A 505 -36.68 0.19 13.07
C ASN A 505 -35.97 0.66 14.35
N THR A 506 -35.02 1.60 14.21
CA THR A 506 -34.31 2.16 15.36
C THR A 506 -35.22 2.97 16.26
N LEU A 507 -36.10 3.80 15.68
CA LEU A 507 -37.10 4.58 16.42
C LEU A 507 -38.02 3.66 17.25
N ILE A 508 -38.60 2.66 16.61
CA ILE A 508 -39.57 1.76 17.25
C ILE A 508 -38.89 0.95 18.35
N LYS A 509 -37.73 0.35 18.08
CA LYS A 509 -36.97 -0.42 19.10
C LYS A 509 -36.50 0.41 20.29
N THR A 510 -36.17 1.69 20.08
CA THR A 510 -35.66 2.55 21.15
C THR A 510 -36.75 3.27 21.93
N ARG A 511 -37.79 3.75 21.27
CA ARG A 511 -38.85 4.55 21.88
C ARG A 511 -40.09 3.72 22.27
N PHE A 512 -40.35 2.64 21.53
CA PHE A 512 -41.52 1.81 21.69
C PHE A 512 -41.14 0.32 21.75
N PRO A 513 -40.38 -0.11 22.79
CA PRO A 513 -39.81 -1.46 22.86
C PRO A 513 -40.83 -2.59 22.94
N ARG A 514 -42.12 -2.26 23.21
CA ARG A 514 -43.25 -3.21 23.27
C ARG A 514 -43.96 -3.36 21.93
N ASP A 515 -43.69 -2.48 20.96
CA ASP A 515 -44.29 -2.53 19.63
C ASP A 515 -43.57 -3.55 18.75
N PHE A 516 -44.33 -4.20 17.90
CA PHE A 516 -43.80 -5.15 16.92
C PHE A 516 -43.51 -4.44 15.59
N LEU A 517 -42.37 -4.70 15.05
CA LEU A 517 -41.98 -4.23 13.71
C LEU A 517 -41.49 -5.40 12.86
N GLU A 518 -42.07 -5.54 11.68
CA GLU A 518 -41.67 -6.50 10.66
C GLU A 518 -41.35 -5.77 9.34
N LEU A 519 -40.30 -6.25 8.64
CA LEU A 519 -39.93 -5.75 7.32
C LEU A 519 -40.31 -6.80 6.27
N VAL A 520 -41.13 -6.43 5.32
CA VAL A 520 -41.51 -7.27 4.18
C VAL A 520 -40.96 -6.65 2.92
N VAL A 521 -40.21 -7.43 2.14
CA VAL A 521 -39.70 -7.03 0.82
C VAL A 521 -40.44 -7.78 -0.27
N PHE A 522 -40.78 -7.08 -1.36
CA PHE A 522 -41.43 -7.65 -2.52
C PHE A 522 -40.85 -7.07 -3.81
N SER A 523 -40.96 -7.81 -4.91
CA SER A 523 -40.48 -7.42 -6.25
C SER A 523 -41.54 -7.77 -7.32
#